data_371ca825e7b6ed1e33a32137c381e285
#
_entry.id   371ca825e7b6ed1e33a32137c381e285
#
_cell.length_a   1.000
_cell.length_b   1.000
_cell.length_c   1.000
_cell.angle_alpha   90.00
_cell.angle_beta   90.00
_cell.angle_gamma   90.00
#
_symmetry.space_group_name_H-M   'P 1'
#
loop_
_entity.id
_entity.type
_entity.pdbx_description
1 polymer ?
#
loop_
_entity_poly.entity_id
_entity_poly.type
_entity_poly.pdbx_seq_one_letter_code
_entity_poly.pdbx_strand_id
1 'polypeptide(L)'
;MSGGPSHVDTFDYKPELTRRNDEQVPESLIDGIHFAMIKTDQTPLLRGSPFRFQRHGEHGAYVSELLPHLATVVDELAIIKSLRSEVFNHDPAVSLLNCGDPRVGRPTMGAWLSYGLGKETEELPAYVVLTSGQKRQPLLDSYWTNGFLPSEHQGVRFRSQGDPVLFLSNSNNITRAERRQQIDLIQWMNEQRFDLFRDPETRGRIAQYETAFRMQTAIPSLMDYSDESRATLDLYGIEPGKPSFANNCLMARRMAERGVRFIQLYDMGWDSHGSIVAEHQERCQGIDQGAAALIRDLKQRGMLDDTLVIWGGEFGRTPVAQGGGEQWGRDHHPHGFTMWMAGGGIRGGVVHGNTDDFGFHAVESPVSVHDFHATALHCLGINHEKLTYRHQGRDFRLTDVAGEVVTPLLV
;
A
#
# COMPACT_ATOMS: atom_id res chain seq x y z
N MET A 1 -0.08 1.08 4.86
CA MET A 1 -0.10 1.31 6.32
C MET A 1 -1.53 1.60 6.72
N SER A 2 -2.29 0.55 7.08
CA SER A 2 -3.72 0.68 7.36
C SER A 2 -3.98 1.31 8.72
N GLY A 3 -4.71 2.41 8.73
CA GLY A 3 -5.01 3.23 9.89
C GLY A 3 -4.47 4.66 9.82
N GLY A 4 -3.72 5.02 8.80
CA GLY A 4 -3.23 6.39 8.58
C GLY A 4 -2.04 6.79 9.46
N PRO A 5 -0.79 6.62 8.97
CA PRO A 5 0.40 7.09 9.67
C PRO A 5 0.39 8.61 9.86
N SER A 6 0.88 9.07 11.02
CA SER A 6 1.00 10.51 11.27
C SER A 6 2.15 11.11 10.46
N HIS A 7 1.82 11.96 9.50
CA HIS A 7 2.82 12.65 8.68
C HIS A 7 3.68 13.59 9.50
N VAL A 8 3.10 14.33 10.47
CA VAL A 8 3.82 15.26 11.34
C VAL A 8 4.75 14.57 12.35
N ASP A 9 4.62 13.25 12.51
CA ASP A 9 5.47 12.45 13.40
C ASP A 9 6.50 11.59 12.63
N THR A 10 6.44 11.58 11.28
CA THR A 10 7.30 10.71 10.44
C THR A 10 8.17 11.48 9.44
N PHE A 11 7.58 12.22 8.50
CA PHE A 11 8.33 12.87 7.39
C PHE A 11 8.07 14.37 7.26
N ASP A 12 6.99 14.89 7.83
CA ASP A 12 6.60 16.28 7.66
C ASP A 12 6.89 17.11 8.93
N TYR A 13 8.19 17.45 9.13
CA TYR A 13 8.64 18.22 10.28
C TYR A 13 8.05 19.62 10.30
N LYS A 14 7.39 20.00 11.40
CA LYS A 14 6.72 21.28 11.62
C LYS A 14 7.26 21.99 12.88
N PRO A 15 8.33 22.78 12.76
CA PRO A 15 8.91 23.49 13.91
C PRO A 15 7.93 24.48 14.55
N GLU A 16 7.06 25.11 13.74
CA GLU A 16 6.05 26.05 14.26
C GLU A 16 4.99 25.33 15.11
N LEU A 17 4.56 24.14 14.66
CA LEU A 17 3.66 23.30 15.46
C LEU A 17 4.28 22.92 16.80
N THR A 18 5.59 22.60 16.81
CA THR A 18 6.32 22.30 18.06
C THR A 18 6.45 23.52 18.95
N ARG A 19 6.75 24.71 18.38
CA ARG A 19 6.87 25.97 19.11
C ARG A 19 5.57 26.38 19.81
N ARG A 20 4.44 26.14 19.16
CA ARG A 20 3.10 26.50 19.64
C ARG A 20 2.36 25.33 20.29
N ASN A 21 3.09 24.33 20.75
CA ASN A 21 2.51 23.17 21.45
C ASN A 21 1.64 23.62 22.64
N ASP A 22 0.46 23.00 22.79
CA ASP A 22 -0.56 23.29 23.80
C ASP A 22 -1.28 24.65 23.65
N GLU A 23 -1.03 25.42 22.60
CA GLU A 23 -1.84 26.57 22.24
C GLU A 23 -3.14 26.14 21.53
N GLN A 24 -4.16 26.98 21.62
CA GLN A 24 -5.39 26.76 20.84
C GLN A 24 -5.08 26.88 19.35
N VAL A 25 -5.66 25.99 18.55
CA VAL A 25 -5.52 26.06 17.10
C VAL A 25 -6.17 27.34 16.56
N PRO A 26 -5.54 28.08 15.65
CA PRO A 26 -6.17 29.22 14.99
C PRO A 26 -7.45 28.79 14.25
N GLU A 27 -8.54 29.52 14.46
CA GLU A 27 -9.84 29.20 13.82
C GLU A 27 -9.72 29.14 12.28
N SER A 28 -8.88 29.97 11.68
CA SER A 28 -8.63 29.98 10.24
C SER A 28 -8.02 28.69 9.69
N LEU A 29 -7.38 27.86 10.52
CA LEU A 29 -6.80 26.59 10.11
C LEU A 29 -7.83 25.44 10.14
N ILE A 30 -8.88 25.59 10.93
CA ILE A 30 -9.91 24.56 11.12
C ILE A 30 -11.27 24.93 10.51
N ASP A 31 -11.35 26.09 9.87
CA ASP A 31 -12.54 26.49 9.14
C ASP A 31 -12.84 25.49 8.01
N GLY A 32 -14.04 24.91 8.05
CA GLY A 32 -14.45 23.86 7.11
C GLY A 32 -13.87 22.48 7.35
N ILE A 33 -13.03 22.26 8.39
CA ILE A 33 -12.54 20.93 8.75
C ILE A 33 -13.58 20.17 9.58
N HIS A 34 -13.88 18.95 9.14
CA HIS A 34 -14.65 17.99 9.92
C HIS A 34 -13.70 17.03 10.63
N PHE A 35 -13.65 17.12 11.96
CA PHE A 35 -12.97 16.13 12.78
C PHE A 35 -13.81 14.86 12.88
N ALA A 36 -13.17 13.70 12.79
CA ALA A 36 -13.88 12.42 12.88
C ALA A 36 -14.30 12.10 14.32
N MET A 37 -13.43 12.35 15.29
CA MET A 37 -13.60 11.96 16.69
C MET A 37 -13.41 13.11 17.70
N ILE A 38 -12.77 14.21 17.31
CA ILE A 38 -12.59 15.36 18.19
C ILE A 38 -13.93 16.11 18.32
N LYS A 39 -14.39 16.30 19.56
CA LYS A 39 -15.61 17.07 19.83
C LYS A 39 -15.39 18.56 19.55
N THR A 40 -16.35 19.17 18.88
CA THR A 40 -16.29 20.57 18.44
C THR A 40 -16.79 21.59 19.49
N ASP A 41 -17.13 21.14 20.71
CA ASP A 41 -17.53 22.00 21.82
C ASP A 41 -16.35 22.71 22.50
N GLN A 42 -15.11 22.29 22.19
CA GLN A 42 -13.88 22.92 22.65
C GLN A 42 -12.92 23.12 21.47
N THR A 43 -12.24 24.27 21.43
CA THR A 43 -11.18 24.50 20.44
C THR A 43 -10.02 23.55 20.70
N PRO A 44 -9.61 22.72 19.71
CA PRO A 44 -8.52 21.78 19.91
C PRO A 44 -7.21 22.47 20.20
N LEU A 45 -6.31 21.76 20.88
CA LEU A 45 -4.95 22.25 21.15
C LEU A 45 -3.97 21.72 20.12
N LEU A 46 -3.12 22.58 19.61
CA LEU A 46 -1.97 22.22 18.79
C LEU A 46 -1.10 21.23 19.54
N ARG A 47 -0.64 20.20 18.84
CA ARG A 47 0.25 19.21 19.44
C ARG A 47 1.44 18.94 18.52
N GLY A 48 2.62 19.46 18.94
CA GLY A 48 3.89 19.20 18.28
C GLY A 48 4.25 17.72 18.30
N SER A 49 5.15 17.33 17.39
CA SER A 49 5.69 15.98 17.42
C SER A 49 6.56 15.78 18.67
N PRO A 50 6.39 14.69 19.40
CA PRO A 50 7.27 14.34 20.53
C PRO A 50 8.61 13.77 20.08
N PHE A 51 8.78 13.52 18.78
CA PHE A 51 9.96 12.90 18.18
C PHE A 51 10.88 13.92 17.56
N ARG A 52 12.18 13.61 17.57
CA ARG A 52 13.20 14.44 16.95
C ARG A 52 13.28 14.17 15.45
N PHE A 53 13.55 15.21 14.69
CA PHE A 53 13.77 15.16 13.26
C PHE A 53 15.20 15.56 12.93
N GLN A 54 15.77 14.90 11.93
CA GLN A 54 17.07 15.24 11.37
C GLN A 54 16.99 15.26 9.85
N ARG A 55 17.93 16.00 9.25
CA ARG A 55 18.09 15.99 7.78
C ARG A 55 18.97 14.82 7.37
N HIS A 56 18.54 14.10 6.34
CA HIS A 56 19.22 12.94 5.81
C HIS A 56 19.35 13.04 4.29
N GLY A 57 20.32 12.30 3.74
CA GLY A 57 20.61 12.26 2.31
C GLY A 57 21.23 13.56 1.78
N GLU A 58 21.57 13.54 0.50
CA GLU A 58 22.20 14.69 -0.19
C GLU A 58 21.23 15.88 -0.33
N HIS A 59 19.93 15.61 -0.42
CA HIS A 59 18.87 16.61 -0.56
C HIS A 59 18.35 17.12 0.78
N GLY A 60 18.82 16.58 1.90
CA GLY A 60 18.49 17.06 3.24
C GLY A 60 17.03 16.88 3.64
N ALA A 61 16.40 15.79 3.24
CA ALA A 61 15.03 15.47 3.62
C ALA A 61 14.91 15.24 5.13
N TYR A 62 13.87 15.81 5.77
CA TYR A 62 13.61 15.57 7.17
C TYR A 62 12.98 14.19 7.39
N VAL A 63 13.58 13.40 8.28
CA VAL A 63 13.05 12.11 8.73
C VAL A 63 13.06 12.07 10.26
N SER A 64 12.00 11.52 10.82
CA SER A 64 11.87 11.31 12.27
C SER A 64 12.85 10.24 12.78
N GLU A 65 13.31 10.38 14.03
CA GLU A 65 14.09 9.35 14.72
C GLU A 65 13.42 7.98 14.81
N LEU A 66 12.13 7.92 14.50
CA LEU A 66 11.37 6.68 14.43
C LEU A 66 11.76 5.78 13.25
N LEU A 67 12.42 6.33 12.22
CA LEU A 67 12.68 5.67 10.94
C LEU A 67 14.18 5.71 10.57
N PRO A 68 15.09 5.22 11.46
CA PRO A 68 16.53 5.32 11.24
C PRO A 68 17.03 4.51 10.04
N HIS A 69 16.38 3.41 9.67
CA HIS A 69 16.77 2.63 8.50
C HIS A 69 16.31 3.28 7.19
N LEU A 70 15.05 3.76 7.10
CA LEU A 70 14.55 4.50 5.94
C LEU A 70 15.35 5.79 5.70
N ALA A 71 15.82 6.45 6.77
CA ALA A 71 16.71 7.61 6.68
C ALA A 71 18.00 7.29 5.89
N THR A 72 18.48 6.05 5.88
CA THR A 72 19.69 5.63 5.13
C THR A 72 19.49 5.40 3.65
N VAL A 73 18.24 5.37 3.18
CA VAL A 73 17.88 5.17 1.77
C VAL A 73 17.06 6.33 1.23
N VAL A 74 17.02 7.45 1.93
CA VAL A 74 16.15 8.59 1.61
C VAL A 74 16.45 9.19 0.22
N ASP A 75 17.68 9.08 -0.27
CA ASP A 75 18.06 9.54 -1.61
C ASP A 75 17.48 8.67 -2.75
N GLU A 76 16.92 7.51 -2.42
CA GLU A 76 16.16 6.68 -3.37
C GLU A 76 14.65 7.03 -3.34
N LEU A 77 14.19 7.82 -2.39
CA LEU A 77 12.78 8.10 -2.17
C LEU A 77 12.37 9.44 -2.79
N ALA A 78 11.19 9.48 -3.38
CA ALA A 78 10.44 10.70 -3.62
C ALA A 78 9.38 10.83 -2.53
N ILE A 79 9.56 11.77 -1.60
CA ILE A 79 8.66 12.01 -0.46
C ILE A 79 7.64 13.05 -0.87
N ILE A 80 6.37 12.69 -0.91
CA ILE A 80 5.25 13.55 -1.31
C ILE A 80 4.53 13.99 -0.03
N LYS A 81 4.72 15.24 0.40
CA LYS A 81 4.15 15.76 1.65
C LYS A 81 2.79 16.41 1.48
N SER A 82 2.37 16.62 0.24
CA SER A 82 1.17 17.37 -0.12
C SER A 82 0.02 16.49 -0.62
N LEU A 83 0.00 15.21 -0.27
CA LEU A 83 -1.16 14.38 -0.57
C LEU A 83 -2.39 14.88 0.18
N ARG A 84 -3.53 14.84 -0.51
CA ARG A 84 -4.83 15.23 0.05
C ARG A 84 -5.96 14.35 -0.44
N SER A 85 -6.96 14.21 0.41
CA SER A 85 -8.21 13.51 0.15
C SER A 85 -9.36 14.30 0.75
N GLU A 86 -10.59 13.99 0.36
CA GLU A 86 -11.80 14.53 0.99
C GLU A 86 -12.45 13.53 1.95
N VAL A 87 -11.87 12.34 2.08
CA VAL A 87 -12.44 11.21 2.81
C VAL A 87 -11.68 10.99 4.11
N PHE A 88 -12.38 11.13 5.23
CA PHE A 88 -11.79 11.07 6.58
C PHE A 88 -12.13 9.80 7.36
N ASN A 89 -12.97 8.89 6.83
CA ASN A 89 -13.26 7.59 7.43
C ASN A 89 -12.48 6.47 6.73
N HIS A 90 -12.01 5.47 7.49
CA HIS A 90 -11.11 4.42 7.00
C HIS A 90 -11.66 3.67 5.79
N ASP A 91 -12.82 3.01 5.90
CA ASP A 91 -13.30 2.16 4.82
C ASP A 91 -13.45 2.89 3.47
N PRO A 92 -14.11 4.06 3.38
CA PRO A 92 -14.17 4.80 2.14
C PRO A 92 -12.82 5.40 1.71
N ALA A 93 -11.92 5.76 2.65
CA ALA A 93 -10.59 6.27 2.31
C ALA A 93 -9.67 5.17 1.78
N VAL A 94 -9.70 3.97 2.37
CA VAL A 94 -9.00 2.78 1.86
C VAL A 94 -9.57 2.39 0.49
N SER A 95 -10.89 2.45 0.30
CA SER A 95 -11.50 2.25 -1.03
C SER A 95 -10.99 3.26 -2.04
N LEU A 96 -10.98 4.56 -1.70
CA LEU A 96 -10.47 5.60 -2.60
C LEU A 96 -9.01 5.36 -2.98
N LEU A 97 -8.16 5.06 -2.00
CA LEU A 97 -6.73 4.79 -2.25
C LEU A 97 -6.51 3.54 -3.11
N ASN A 98 -7.34 2.51 -2.97
CA ASN A 98 -7.19 1.26 -3.73
C ASN A 98 -7.91 1.27 -5.08
N CYS A 99 -9.09 1.90 -5.18
CA CYS A 99 -10.02 1.76 -6.31
C CYS A 99 -10.28 3.08 -7.06
N GLY A 100 -9.76 4.23 -6.59
CA GLY A 100 -10.07 5.55 -7.13
C GLY A 100 -11.52 6.00 -6.89
N ASP A 101 -12.26 5.36 -5.98
CA ASP A 101 -13.62 5.75 -5.58
C ASP A 101 -13.87 5.37 -4.11
N PRO A 102 -14.46 6.23 -3.28
CA PRO A 102 -14.73 5.90 -1.88
C PRO A 102 -15.80 4.83 -1.71
N ARG A 103 -16.56 4.51 -2.74
CA ARG A 103 -17.59 3.46 -2.74
C ARG A 103 -16.99 2.12 -3.16
N VAL A 104 -17.37 1.07 -2.45
CA VAL A 104 -16.97 -0.31 -2.77
C VAL A 104 -17.56 -0.78 -4.11
N GLY A 105 -16.88 -1.75 -4.75
CA GLY A 105 -17.36 -2.42 -5.96
C GLY A 105 -16.61 -2.03 -7.24
N ARG A 106 -15.71 -1.04 -7.19
CA ARG A 106 -14.79 -0.77 -8.31
C ARG A 106 -13.54 -1.66 -8.23
N PRO A 107 -12.90 -1.95 -9.39
CA PRO A 107 -11.64 -2.68 -9.42
C PRO A 107 -10.53 -1.89 -8.71
N THR A 108 -9.70 -2.60 -7.96
CA THR A 108 -8.53 -2.04 -7.31
C THR A 108 -7.40 -1.78 -8.30
N MET A 109 -6.41 -0.96 -7.92
CA MET A 109 -5.22 -0.66 -8.72
C MET A 109 -4.53 -1.96 -9.17
N GLY A 110 -4.38 -2.95 -8.27
CA GLY A 110 -3.80 -4.26 -8.64
C GLY A 110 -4.63 -5.01 -9.68
N ALA A 111 -5.95 -4.92 -9.61
CA ALA A 111 -6.84 -5.52 -10.62
C ALA A 111 -6.72 -4.78 -11.97
N TRP A 112 -6.64 -3.45 -11.98
CA TRP A 112 -6.41 -2.66 -13.18
C TRP A 112 -5.05 -2.95 -13.82
N LEU A 113 -3.99 -3.12 -13.01
CA LEU A 113 -2.65 -3.47 -13.50
C LEU A 113 -2.63 -4.88 -14.08
N SER A 114 -3.28 -5.84 -13.42
CA SER A 114 -3.45 -7.20 -13.95
C SER A 114 -4.22 -7.20 -15.27
N TYR A 115 -5.26 -6.37 -15.40
CA TYR A 115 -6.04 -6.23 -16.62
C TYR A 115 -5.24 -5.57 -17.76
N GLY A 116 -4.53 -4.47 -17.47
CA GLY A 116 -3.82 -3.68 -18.48
C GLY A 116 -2.50 -4.29 -18.93
N LEU A 117 -1.75 -4.94 -18.04
CA LEU A 117 -0.41 -5.46 -18.29
C LEU A 117 -0.35 -6.99 -18.38
N GLY A 118 -1.41 -7.68 -17.95
CA GLY A 118 -1.44 -9.15 -17.92
C GLY A 118 -0.49 -9.76 -16.90
N LYS A 119 -0.09 -11.01 -17.16
CA LYS A 119 0.79 -11.81 -16.32
C LYS A 119 2.18 -11.88 -16.92
N GLU A 120 3.23 -11.92 -16.10
CA GLU A 120 4.59 -12.30 -16.49
C GLU A 120 4.96 -13.71 -16.05
N THR A 121 4.17 -14.28 -15.13
CA THR A 121 4.35 -15.65 -14.66
C THR A 121 3.05 -16.43 -14.77
N GLU A 122 3.17 -17.72 -15.07
CA GLU A 122 2.04 -18.66 -15.07
C GLU A 122 1.94 -19.43 -13.75
N GLU A 123 2.94 -19.30 -12.87
CA GLU A 123 3.03 -20.08 -11.63
C GLU A 123 2.39 -19.40 -10.42
N LEU A 124 2.31 -18.07 -10.46
CA LEU A 124 1.77 -17.23 -9.40
C LEU A 124 0.68 -16.29 -9.92
N PRO A 125 -0.22 -15.80 -9.04
CA PRO A 125 -1.19 -14.77 -9.41
C PRO A 125 -0.47 -13.49 -9.84
N ALA A 126 -1.06 -12.75 -10.77
CA ALA A 126 -0.56 -11.41 -11.14
C ALA A 126 -0.68 -10.39 -10.00
N TYR A 127 -1.64 -10.60 -9.10
CA TYR A 127 -1.91 -9.73 -7.95
C TYR A 127 -1.94 -10.52 -6.64
N VAL A 128 -1.00 -10.23 -5.75
CA VAL A 128 -0.83 -10.88 -4.43
C VAL A 128 -0.99 -9.86 -3.31
N VAL A 129 -1.63 -10.27 -2.21
CA VAL A 129 -1.81 -9.47 -1.00
C VAL A 129 -1.18 -10.16 0.18
N LEU A 130 -0.34 -9.43 0.92
CA LEU A 130 0.32 -9.85 2.15
C LEU A 130 -0.18 -8.99 3.31
N THR A 131 -0.25 -9.56 4.52
CA THR A 131 -0.76 -8.83 5.69
C THR A 131 0.15 -9.01 6.89
N SER A 132 0.37 -7.92 7.66
CA SER A 132 1.12 -7.90 8.92
C SER A 132 0.49 -6.90 9.90
N GLY A 133 1.11 -6.75 11.07
CA GLY A 133 0.68 -5.81 12.10
C GLY A 133 -0.45 -6.33 12.99
N GLN A 134 -0.92 -5.47 13.89
CA GLN A 134 -1.99 -5.80 14.83
C GLN A 134 -3.38 -5.63 14.20
N LYS A 135 -4.26 -6.59 14.41
CA LYS A 135 -5.65 -6.54 13.94
C LYS A 135 -6.48 -5.58 14.81
N ARG A 136 -6.36 -4.27 14.59
CA ARG A 136 -7.25 -3.27 15.21
C ARG A 136 -8.42 -2.90 14.32
N GLN A 137 -8.22 -2.98 13.00
CA GLN A 137 -9.27 -2.73 12.01
C GLN A 137 -9.43 -3.97 11.13
N PRO A 138 -10.66 -4.32 10.73
CA PRO A 138 -10.87 -5.40 9.79
C PRO A 138 -10.33 -5.00 8.41
N LEU A 139 -9.52 -5.87 7.79
CA LEU A 139 -9.25 -5.78 6.37
C LEU A 139 -10.38 -6.49 5.63
N LEU A 140 -11.07 -5.75 4.79
CA LEU A 140 -12.17 -6.28 3.98
C LEU A 140 -11.63 -6.86 2.67
N ASP A 141 -12.20 -7.96 2.20
CA ASP A 141 -11.82 -8.56 0.91
C ASP A 141 -12.09 -7.62 -0.28
N SER A 142 -12.96 -6.62 -0.09
CA SER A 142 -13.18 -5.54 -1.05
C SER A 142 -11.95 -4.68 -1.34
N TYR A 143 -10.94 -4.68 -0.46
CA TYR A 143 -9.73 -3.87 -0.63
C TYR A 143 -8.74 -4.43 -1.67
N TRP A 144 -8.96 -5.67 -2.15
CA TRP A 144 -8.21 -6.28 -3.24
C TRP A 144 -9.13 -6.94 -4.26
N THR A 145 -10.34 -6.41 -4.41
CA THR A 145 -11.34 -6.93 -5.33
C THR A 145 -11.02 -6.63 -6.80
N ASN A 146 -11.44 -7.54 -7.67
CA ASN A 146 -11.52 -7.29 -9.12
C ASN A 146 -12.68 -6.35 -9.50
N GLY A 147 -13.61 -6.06 -8.57
CA GLY A 147 -14.80 -5.26 -8.86
C GLY A 147 -15.62 -5.84 -10.02
N PHE A 148 -15.81 -5.04 -11.06
CA PHE A 148 -16.51 -5.46 -12.28
C PHE A 148 -15.59 -6.05 -13.38
N LEU A 149 -14.28 -6.10 -13.16
CA LEU A 149 -13.36 -6.81 -14.06
C LEU A 149 -13.53 -8.33 -13.90
N PRO A 150 -13.12 -9.15 -14.89
CA PRO A 150 -13.13 -10.61 -14.77
C PRO A 150 -12.40 -11.09 -13.50
N SER A 151 -12.89 -12.18 -12.92
CA SER A 151 -12.39 -12.69 -11.62
C SER A 151 -10.93 -13.13 -11.62
N GLU A 152 -10.33 -13.36 -12.77
CA GLU A 152 -8.88 -13.65 -12.91
C GLU A 152 -7.97 -12.49 -12.46
N HIS A 153 -8.51 -11.26 -12.38
CA HIS A 153 -7.80 -10.07 -11.89
C HIS A 153 -7.97 -9.83 -10.38
N GLN A 154 -8.68 -10.72 -9.68
CA GLN A 154 -8.83 -10.68 -8.23
C GLN A 154 -7.49 -10.84 -7.51
N GLY A 155 -7.22 -10.00 -6.50
CA GLY A 155 -6.06 -10.16 -5.63
C GLY A 155 -6.15 -11.43 -4.79
N VAL A 156 -5.07 -12.18 -4.70
CA VAL A 156 -4.96 -13.40 -3.92
C VAL A 156 -4.24 -13.13 -2.61
N ARG A 157 -4.94 -13.28 -1.50
CA ARG A 157 -4.35 -13.06 -0.18
C ARG A 157 -3.51 -14.26 0.25
N PHE A 158 -2.23 -13.99 0.54
CA PHE A 158 -1.31 -14.94 1.17
C PHE A 158 -1.29 -14.72 2.67
N ARG A 159 -1.29 -15.80 3.41
CA ARG A 159 -1.24 -15.80 4.87
C ARG A 159 0.21 -15.89 5.32
N SER A 160 0.55 -15.11 6.33
CA SER A 160 1.88 -15.13 6.94
C SER A 160 2.10 -16.33 7.90
N GLN A 161 1.04 -17.09 8.21
CA GLN A 161 1.09 -18.27 9.10
C GLN A 161 0.20 -19.40 8.56
N GLY A 162 0.63 -20.62 8.74
CA GLY A 162 -0.05 -21.83 8.26
C GLY A 162 0.09 -21.97 6.74
N ASP A 163 -0.90 -22.59 6.10
CA ASP A 163 -0.92 -22.66 4.63
C ASP A 163 -0.98 -21.25 4.04
N PRO A 164 -0.01 -20.85 3.21
CA PRO A 164 0.06 -19.48 2.65
C PRO A 164 -1.19 -19.12 1.88
N VAL A 165 -1.78 -20.07 1.16
CA VAL A 165 -3.05 -19.93 0.46
C VAL A 165 -3.98 -21.04 0.94
N LEU A 166 -5.23 -20.66 1.29
CA LEU A 166 -6.22 -21.64 1.75
C LEU A 166 -6.50 -22.67 0.66
N PHE A 167 -6.60 -23.94 1.09
CA PHE A 167 -6.91 -25.09 0.22
C PHE A 167 -5.87 -25.34 -0.89
N LEU A 168 -4.63 -24.85 -0.71
CA LEU A 168 -3.56 -25.08 -1.66
C LEU A 168 -3.19 -26.58 -1.75
N SER A 169 -3.12 -27.24 -0.62
CA SER A 169 -2.80 -28.67 -0.54
C SER A 169 -3.96 -29.53 -1.01
N ASN A 170 -3.65 -30.65 -1.67
CA ASN A 170 -4.67 -31.66 -1.96
C ASN A 170 -5.24 -32.23 -0.65
N SER A 171 -6.55 -32.56 -0.66
CA SER A 171 -7.14 -33.33 0.43
C SER A 171 -6.42 -34.68 0.57
N ASN A 172 -6.36 -35.20 1.81
CA ASN A 172 -5.79 -36.52 2.09
C ASN A 172 -6.38 -37.58 1.14
N ASN A 173 -5.55 -38.29 0.42
CA ASN A 173 -5.85 -39.32 -0.56
C ASN A 173 -5.99 -38.87 -2.04
N ILE A 174 -5.74 -37.61 -2.38
CA ILE A 174 -5.69 -37.21 -3.80
C ILE A 174 -4.23 -36.93 -4.17
N THR A 175 -3.69 -37.70 -5.09
CA THR A 175 -2.36 -37.45 -5.66
C THR A 175 -2.36 -36.23 -6.58
N ARG A 176 -1.17 -35.68 -6.86
CA ARG A 176 -1.04 -34.58 -7.82
C ARG A 176 -1.51 -34.97 -9.22
N ALA A 177 -1.27 -36.20 -9.63
CA ALA A 177 -1.70 -36.72 -10.94
C ALA A 177 -3.24 -36.79 -11.03
N GLU A 178 -3.90 -37.30 -10.00
CA GLU A 178 -5.36 -37.33 -9.93
C GLU A 178 -5.95 -35.91 -9.90
N ARG A 179 -5.33 -34.98 -9.17
CA ARG A 179 -5.74 -33.56 -9.19
C ARG A 179 -5.60 -32.96 -10.58
N ARG A 180 -4.52 -33.25 -11.31
CA ARG A 180 -4.35 -32.80 -12.69
C ARG A 180 -5.49 -33.30 -13.58
N GLN A 181 -5.83 -34.59 -13.51
CA GLN A 181 -6.94 -35.16 -14.28
C GLN A 181 -8.28 -34.50 -13.94
N GLN A 182 -8.53 -34.20 -12.65
CA GLN A 182 -9.74 -33.48 -12.25
C GLN A 182 -9.80 -32.08 -12.86
N ILE A 183 -8.68 -31.34 -12.84
CA ILE A 183 -8.59 -30.00 -13.42
C ILE A 183 -8.76 -30.05 -14.94
N ASP A 184 -8.15 -31.02 -15.63
CA ASP A 184 -8.31 -31.20 -17.07
C ASP A 184 -9.78 -31.47 -17.45
N LEU A 185 -10.49 -32.26 -16.64
CA LEU A 185 -11.92 -32.52 -16.86
C LEU A 185 -12.76 -31.25 -16.63
N ILE A 186 -12.50 -30.51 -15.54
CA ILE A 186 -13.19 -29.24 -15.24
C ILE A 186 -12.93 -28.24 -16.37
N GLN A 187 -11.69 -28.15 -16.83
CA GLN A 187 -11.30 -27.27 -17.94
C GLN A 187 -12.07 -27.63 -19.21
N TRP A 188 -12.09 -28.89 -19.57
CA TRP A 188 -12.86 -29.35 -20.73
C TRP A 188 -14.35 -29.00 -20.61
N MET A 189 -14.98 -29.23 -19.46
CA MET A 189 -16.39 -28.87 -19.22
C MET A 189 -16.61 -27.35 -19.33
N ASN A 190 -15.71 -26.54 -18.81
CA ASN A 190 -15.81 -25.09 -18.91
C ASN A 190 -15.59 -24.58 -20.33
N GLU A 191 -14.71 -25.20 -21.11
CA GLU A 191 -14.52 -24.88 -22.53
C GLU A 191 -15.81 -25.15 -23.33
N GLN A 192 -16.48 -26.31 -23.11
CA GLN A 192 -17.78 -26.60 -23.72
C GLN A 192 -18.84 -25.54 -23.35
N ARG A 193 -18.85 -25.13 -22.08
CA ARG A 193 -19.74 -24.07 -21.60
C ARG A 193 -19.42 -22.71 -22.23
N PHE A 194 -18.15 -22.38 -22.35
CA PHE A 194 -17.71 -21.13 -22.99
C PHE A 194 -18.12 -21.09 -24.45
N ASP A 195 -18.00 -22.20 -25.18
CA ASP A 195 -18.39 -22.28 -26.58
C ASP A 195 -19.89 -22.05 -26.80
N LEU A 196 -20.71 -22.46 -25.83
CA LEU A 196 -22.18 -22.27 -25.88
C LEU A 196 -22.59 -20.84 -25.48
N PHE A 197 -22.01 -20.28 -24.42
CA PHE A 197 -22.52 -19.04 -23.81
C PHE A 197 -21.62 -17.84 -24.03
N ARG A 198 -20.35 -18.03 -24.45
CA ARG A 198 -19.34 -16.98 -24.65
C ARG A 198 -19.12 -16.05 -23.42
N ASP A 199 -19.38 -16.58 -22.21
CA ASP A 199 -19.23 -15.85 -20.96
C ASP A 199 -17.75 -15.70 -20.58
N PRO A 200 -17.19 -14.47 -20.54
CA PRO A 200 -15.78 -14.22 -20.19
C PRO A 200 -15.38 -14.77 -18.82
N GLU A 201 -16.33 -14.80 -17.86
CA GLU A 201 -16.09 -15.31 -16.51
C GLU A 201 -15.74 -16.82 -16.51
N THR A 202 -16.26 -17.57 -17.48
CA THR A 202 -15.90 -18.98 -17.64
C THR A 202 -14.43 -19.16 -17.98
N ARG A 203 -13.82 -18.27 -18.80
CA ARG A 203 -12.38 -18.27 -19.07
C ARG A 203 -11.57 -17.89 -17.82
N GLY A 204 -12.00 -16.89 -17.07
CA GLY A 204 -11.37 -16.51 -15.81
C GLY A 204 -11.29 -17.69 -14.83
N ARG A 205 -12.36 -18.49 -14.71
CA ARG A 205 -12.36 -19.70 -13.87
C ARG A 205 -11.37 -20.76 -14.34
N ILE A 206 -11.26 -21.01 -15.64
CA ILE A 206 -10.26 -21.94 -16.20
C ILE A 206 -8.86 -21.49 -15.77
N ALA A 207 -8.53 -20.21 -15.98
CA ALA A 207 -7.23 -19.64 -15.61
C ALA A 207 -6.95 -19.72 -14.10
N GLN A 208 -7.96 -19.48 -13.26
CA GLN A 208 -7.84 -19.60 -11.80
C GLN A 208 -7.54 -21.03 -11.33
N TYR A 209 -8.22 -22.05 -11.87
CA TYR A 209 -7.94 -23.45 -11.51
C TYR A 209 -6.53 -23.86 -11.92
N GLU A 210 -6.06 -23.45 -13.09
CA GLU A 210 -4.71 -23.73 -13.57
C GLU A 210 -3.65 -23.04 -12.68
N THR A 211 -3.85 -21.76 -12.38
CA THR A 211 -2.96 -21.01 -11.48
C THR A 211 -2.91 -21.66 -10.09
N ALA A 212 -4.06 -22.03 -9.50
CA ALA A 212 -4.12 -22.69 -8.20
C ALA A 212 -3.35 -24.03 -8.19
N PHE A 213 -3.42 -24.80 -9.27
CA PHE A 213 -2.67 -26.05 -9.39
C PHE A 213 -1.15 -25.83 -9.45
N ARG A 214 -0.69 -24.82 -10.24
CA ARG A 214 0.73 -24.47 -10.34
C ARG A 214 1.28 -23.93 -9.02
N MET A 215 0.50 -23.14 -8.30
CA MET A 215 0.84 -22.61 -6.99
C MET A 215 1.19 -23.71 -5.96
N GLN A 216 0.64 -24.92 -6.09
CA GLN A 216 0.97 -26.04 -5.18
C GLN A 216 2.47 -26.37 -5.12
N THR A 217 3.21 -26.08 -6.20
CA THR A 217 4.67 -26.26 -6.27
C THR A 217 5.42 -24.94 -6.08
N ALA A 218 4.92 -23.87 -6.66
CA ALA A 218 5.61 -22.59 -6.64
C ALA A 218 5.65 -21.96 -5.25
N ILE A 219 4.58 -22.10 -4.45
CA ILE A 219 4.51 -21.47 -3.12
C ILE A 219 5.48 -22.10 -2.11
N PRO A 220 5.61 -23.42 -1.95
CA PRO A 220 6.64 -23.99 -1.06
C PRO A 220 8.05 -23.49 -1.39
N SER A 221 8.42 -23.43 -2.67
CA SER A 221 9.70 -22.90 -3.12
C SER A 221 9.85 -21.38 -2.88
N LEU A 222 8.77 -20.61 -2.95
CA LEU A 222 8.76 -19.19 -2.64
C LEU A 222 9.00 -18.93 -1.14
N MET A 223 8.42 -19.76 -0.28
CA MET A 223 8.47 -19.65 1.18
C MET A 223 9.76 -20.24 1.80
N ASP A 224 10.51 -21.01 1.06
CA ASP A 224 11.78 -21.56 1.50
C ASP A 224 12.89 -20.51 1.38
N TYR A 225 13.40 -20.03 2.50
CA TYR A 225 14.48 -19.05 2.58
C TYR A 225 15.87 -19.68 2.71
N SER A 226 16.00 -20.99 2.54
CA SER A 226 17.29 -21.69 2.64
C SER A 226 18.29 -21.29 1.54
N ASP A 227 17.79 -20.71 0.45
CA ASP A 227 18.58 -20.18 -0.66
C ASP A 227 19.01 -18.72 -0.44
N GLU A 228 18.48 -18.02 0.59
CA GLU A 228 18.88 -16.67 0.91
C GLU A 228 20.19 -16.63 1.70
N SER A 229 21.04 -15.67 1.36
CA SER A 229 22.27 -15.47 2.11
C SER A 229 22.02 -14.97 3.53
N ARG A 230 22.91 -15.29 4.45
CA ARG A 230 22.84 -14.74 5.81
C ARG A 230 22.82 -13.21 5.78
N ALA A 231 23.61 -12.59 4.91
CA ALA A 231 23.65 -11.14 4.73
C ALA A 231 22.29 -10.57 4.31
N THR A 232 21.56 -11.26 3.41
CA THR A 232 20.19 -10.86 3.03
C THR A 232 19.23 -10.95 4.23
N LEU A 233 19.24 -12.05 4.97
CA LEU A 233 18.39 -12.22 6.14
C LEU A 233 18.68 -11.15 7.21
N ASP A 234 19.95 -10.84 7.46
CA ASP A 234 20.37 -9.80 8.42
C ASP A 234 20.00 -8.39 7.92
N LEU A 235 20.08 -8.13 6.61
CA LEU A 235 19.65 -6.87 6.00
C LEU A 235 18.18 -6.56 6.32
N TYR A 236 17.30 -7.55 6.14
CA TYR A 236 15.89 -7.42 6.46
C TYR A 236 15.60 -7.51 7.97
N GLY A 237 16.53 -8.02 8.77
CA GLY A 237 16.33 -8.23 10.21
C GLY A 237 15.29 -9.31 10.51
N ILE A 238 15.21 -10.33 9.67
CA ILE A 238 14.20 -11.39 9.81
C ILE A 238 14.76 -12.62 10.52
N GLU A 239 13.86 -13.29 11.24
CA GLU A 239 14.07 -14.63 11.75
C GLU A 239 13.19 -15.60 10.94
N PRO A 240 13.77 -16.57 10.22
CA PRO A 240 12.99 -17.53 9.45
C PRO A 240 11.90 -18.19 10.30
N GLY A 241 10.68 -18.27 9.76
CA GLY A 241 9.52 -18.85 10.45
C GLY A 241 8.78 -17.92 11.41
N LYS A 242 9.28 -16.70 11.66
CA LYS A 242 8.55 -15.67 12.43
C LYS A 242 7.89 -14.65 11.51
N PRO A 243 6.56 -14.58 11.49
CA PRO A 243 5.86 -13.60 10.65
C PRO A 243 6.17 -12.16 11.08
N SER A 244 6.50 -11.32 10.12
CA SER A 244 6.75 -9.89 10.34
C SER A 244 6.51 -9.10 9.05
N PHE A 245 6.45 -7.77 9.14
CA PHE A 245 6.44 -6.91 7.97
C PHE A 245 7.71 -7.11 7.12
N ALA A 246 8.86 -7.28 7.76
CA ALA A 246 10.13 -7.52 7.08
C ALA A 246 10.13 -8.84 6.27
N ASN A 247 9.52 -9.92 6.82
CA ASN A 247 9.30 -11.15 6.05
C ASN A 247 8.42 -10.91 4.82
N ASN A 248 7.38 -10.08 4.94
CA ASN A 248 6.53 -9.73 3.80
C ASN A 248 7.32 -8.91 2.76
N CYS A 249 8.24 -8.04 3.18
CA CYS A 249 9.12 -7.30 2.26
C CYS A 249 10.07 -8.24 1.50
N LEU A 250 10.72 -9.20 2.18
CA LEU A 250 11.53 -10.21 1.52
C LEU A 250 10.69 -11.06 0.56
N MET A 251 9.51 -11.48 0.99
CA MET A 251 8.57 -12.23 0.16
C MET A 251 8.18 -11.43 -1.10
N ALA A 252 7.91 -10.13 -0.95
CA ALA A 252 7.58 -9.25 -2.07
C ALA A 252 8.73 -9.18 -3.09
N ARG A 253 9.98 -9.05 -2.65
CA ARG A 253 11.14 -9.09 -3.55
C ARG A 253 11.21 -10.43 -4.29
N ARG A 254 11.06 -11.57 -3.59
CA ARG A 254 11.07 -12.91 -4.21
C ARG A 254 9.92 -13.14 -5.18
N MET A 255 8.75 -12.55 -4.92
CA MET A 255 7.61 -12.56 -5.83
C MET A 255 7.88 -11.72 -7.08
N ALA A 256 8.48 -10.52 -6.91
CA ALA A 256 8.86 -9.66 -8.03
C ALA A 256 9.87 -10.35 -8.95
N GLU A 257 10.89 -11.03 -8.40
CA GLU A 257 11.85 -11.85 -9.16
C GLU A 257 11.18 -12.96 -9.98
N ARG A 258 9.99 -13.43 -9.54
CA ARG A 258 9.22 -14.48 -10.23
C ARG A 258 8.09 -13.91 -11.11
N GLY A 259 8.09 -12.61 -11.36
CA GLY A 259 7.15 -11.97 -12.28
C GLY A 259 5.74 -11.74 -11.72
N VAL A 260 5.57 -11.63 -10.39
CA VAL A 260 4.30 -11.15 -9.81
C VAL A 260 4.17 -9.66 -10.08
N ARG A 261 3.14 -9.27 -10.82
CA ARG A 261 2.96 -7.92 -11.35
C ARG A 261 2.65 -6.86 -10.28
N PHE A 262 1.80 -7.19 -9.31
CA PHE A 262 1.40 -6.30 -8.23
C PHE A 262 1.38 -7.03 -6.89
N ILE A 263 2.12 -6.49 -5.93
CA ILE A 263 2.26 -7.07 -4.59
C ILE A 263 1.88 -6.00 -3.58
N GLN A 264 0.79 -6.22 -2.85
CA GLN A 264 0.27 -5.27 -1.88
C GLN A 264 0.50 -5.77 -0.45
N LEU A 265 1.21 -4.98 0.35
CA LEU A 265 1.46 -5.25 1.76
C LEU A 265 0.57 -4.37 2.62
N TYR A 266 -0.32 -4.97 3.40
CA TYR A 266 -1.06 -4.28 4.45
C TYR A 266 -0.35 -4.49 5.79
N ASP A 267 0.13 -3.40 6.39
CA ASP A 267 0.51 -3.37 7.80
C ASP A 267 -0.55 -2.61 8.58
N MET A 268 -1.12 -3.28 9.59
CA MET A 268 -2.28 -2.80 10.34
C MET A 268 -1.87 -2.22 11.69
N GLY A 269 -2.72 -1.35 12.24
CA GLY A 269 -2.58 -0.82 13.60
C GLY A 269 -2.05 0.61 13.68
N TRP A 270 -2.20 1.39 12.59
CA TRP A 270 -1.79 2.79 12.54
C TRP A 270 -2.86 3.78 13.00
N ASP A 271 -4.02 3.28 13.42
CA ASP A 271 -5.15 4.08 13.90
C ASP A 271 -4.95 4.52 15.36
N SER A 272 -4.12 5.55 15.55
CA SER A 272 -3.63 5.98 16.88
C SER A 272 -4.44 7.15 17.45
N HIS A 273 -5.65 6.85 17.93
CA HIS A 273 -6.54 7.80 18.64
C HIS A 273 -6.12 8.04 20.10
N GLY A 274 -5.21 7.25 20.62
CA GLY A 274 -4.64 7.38 21.96
C GLY A 274 -3.24 6.77 21.96
N SER A 275 -2.42 7.15 22.98
CA SER A 275 -1.06 6.60 23.15
C SER A 275 -0.17 6.66 21.90
N ILE A 276 -0.33 7.70 21.07
CA ILE A 276 0.32 7.81 19.75
C ILE A 276 1.84 7.65 19.85
N VAL A 277 2.46 8.12 20.94
CA VAL A 277 3.91 8.00 21.14
C VAL A 277 4.35 6.54 21.14
N ALA A 278 3.75 5.72 22.01
CA ALA A 278 4.10 4.31 22.12
C ALA A 278 3.69 3.54 20.86
N GLU A 279 2.50 3.82 20.32
CA GLU A 279 1.99 3.12 19.14
C GLU A 279 2.82 3.41 17.88
N HIS A 280 3.19 4.68 17.64
CA HIS A 280 4.05 5.02 16.49
C HIS A 280 5.47 4.49 16.64
N GLN A 281 6.04 4.49 17.88
CA GLN A 281 7.32 3.82 18.12
C GLN A 281 7.26 2.33 17.75
N GLU A 282 6.24 1.61 18.22
CA GLU A 282 6.08 0.19 17.93
C GLU A 282 5.87 -0.07 16.42
N ARG A 283 5.00 0.73 15.77
CA ARG A 283 4.70 0.54 14.34
C ARG A 283 5.89 0.87 13.46
N CYS A 284 6.54 2.02 13.69
CA CYS A 284 7.72 2.42 12.92
C CYS A 284 8.86 1.41 13.11
N GLN A 285 9.14 0.97 14.33
CA GLN A 285 10.14 -0.06 14.60
C GLN A 285 9.83 -1.37 13.83
N GLY A 286 8.56 -1.73 13.73
CA GLY A 286 8.13 -2.95 13.04
C GLY A 286 8.31 -2.91 11.52
N ILE A 287 8.31 -1.71 10.90
CA ILE A 287 8.33 -1.59 9.43
C ILE A 287 9.64 -1.02 8.88
N ASP A 288 10.37 -0.22 9.64
CA ASP A 288 11.46 0.63 9.16
C ASP A 288 12.58 -0.17 8.49
N GLN A 289 13.12 -1.18 9.18
CA GLN A 289 14.21 -2.00 8.64
C GLN A 289 13.78 -2.78 7.40
N GLY A 290 12.58 -3.39 7.43
CA GLY A 290 12.06 -4.17 6.31
C GLY A 290 11.82 -3.33 5.06
N ALA A 291 11.25 -2.12 5.21
CA ALA A 291 11.03 -1.20 4.11
C ALA A 291 12.34 -0.70 3.50
N ALA A 292 13.30 -0.28 4.33
CA ALA A 292 14.62 0.15 3.87
C ALA A 292 15.41 -0.98 3.19
N ALA A 293 15.31 -2.20 3.75
CA ALA A 293 15.95 -3.38 3.18
C ALA A 293 15.41 -3.70 1.80
N LEU A 294 14.09 -3.60 1.60
CA LEU A 294 13.46 -3.84 0.30
C LEU A 294 14.05 -2.90 -0.78
N ILE A 295 14.11 -1.60 -0.50
CA ILE A 295 14.70 -0.61 -1.43
C ILE A 295 16.16 -0.95 -1.74
N ARG A 296 16.95 -1.24 -0.69
CA ARG A 296 18.39 -1.54 -0.85
C ARG A 296 18.63 -2.85 -1.60
N ASP A 297 17.86 -3.91 -1.31
CA ASP A 297 17.98 -5.21 -1.95
C ASP A 297 17.59 -5.14 -3.43
N LEU A 298 16.46 -4.46 -3.76
CA LEU A 298 16.07 -4.20 -5.15
C LEU A 298 17.16 -3.42 -5.91
N LYS A 299 17.74 -2.39 -5.29
CA LYS A 299 18.84 -1.62 -5.91
C LYS A 299 20.07 -2.48 -6.13
N GLN A 300 20.51 -3.26 -5.14
CA GLN A 300 21.66 -4.14 -5.25
C GLN A 300 21.51 -5.22 -6.33
N ARG A 301 20.28 -5.65 -6.58
CA ARG A 301 19.94 -6.64 -7.63
C ARG A 301 19.70 -6.00 -9.00
N GLY A 302 19.75 -4.68 -9.12
CA GLY A 302 19.43 -3.97 -10.36
C GLY A 302 17.95 -4.05 -10.75
N MET A 303 17.08 -4.27 -9.78
CA MET A 303 15.63 -4.39 -9.98
C MET A 303 14.87 -3.11 -9.65
N LEU A 304 15.48 -2.16 -8.94
CA LEU A 304 14.76 -0.96 -8.45
C LEU A 304 14.27 -0.10 -9.62
N ASP A 305 15.02 0.01 -10.70
CA ASP A 305 14.65 0.81 -11.87
C ASP A 305 13.40 0.27 -12.58
N ASP A 306 13.15 -1.05 -12.48
CA ASP A 306 12.00 -1.74 -13.07
C ASP A 306 10.89 -2.05 -12.04
N THR A 307 11.07 -1.65 -10.78
CA THR A 307 10.12 -1.93 -9.69
C THR A 307 9.69 -0.65 -8.99
N LEU A 308 8.44 -0.25 -9.18
CA LEU A 308 7.85 0.85 -8.43
C LEU A 308 7.47 0.41 -7.01
N VAL A 309 8.09 1.00 -6.01
CA VAL A 309 7.76 0.78 -4.60
C VAL A 309 6.99 1.97 -4.06
N ILE A 310 5.86 1.72 -3.41
CA ILE A 310 4.97 2.74 -2.84
C ILE A 310 4.77 2.45 -1.36
N TRP A 311 4.87 3.48 -0.52
CA TRP A 311 4.54 3.44 0.90
C TRP A 311 3.59 4.57 1.27
N GLY A 312 2.60 4.27 2.08
CA GLY A 312 1.66 5.26 2.58
C GLY A 312 0.46 4.64 3.30
N GLY A 313 -0.49 5.48 3.65
CA GLY A 313 -1.78 5.10 4.21
C GLY A 313 -2.90 5.89 3.56
N GLU A 314 -4.12 5.60 3.96
CA GLU A 314 -5.34 6.17 3.38
C GLU A 314 -5.54 7.66 3.67
N PHE A 315 -4.90 8.18 4.73
CA PHE A 315 -4.81 9.60 5.11
C PHE A 315 -3.72 9.78 6.19
N GLY A 316 -3.54 11.00 6.70
CA GLY A 316 -2.64 11.34 7.81
C GLY A 316 -3.35 11.46 9.15
N ARG A 317 -2.72 12.20 10.08
CA ARG A 317 -3.25 12.45 11.42
C ARG A 317 -3.23 13.94 11.74
N THR A 318 -4.25 14.41 12.48
CA THR A 318 -4.39 15.83 12.82
C THR A 318 -3.16 16.37 13.59
N PRO A 319 -2.73 17.61 13.31
CA PRO A 319 -1.72 18.31 14.13
C PRO A 319 -2.22 18.73 15.50
N VAL A 320 -3.43 18.33 15.89
CA VAL A 320 -4.03 18.59 17.21
C VAL A 320 -4.15 17.33 18.03
N ALA A 321 -4.17 17.49 19.35
CA ALA A 321 -4.36 16.37 20.24
C ALA A 321 -5.82 15.88 20.22
N GLN A 322 -5.98 14.56 20.18
CA GLN A 322 -7.21 13.88 20.55
C GLN A 322 -7.04 13.29 21.95
N GLY A 323 -7.99 13.57 22.85
CA GLY A 323 -7.85 13.19 24.26
C GLY A 323 -6.87 14.07 25.01
N GLY A 324 -6.44 13.62 26.19
CA GLY A 324 -5.57 14.40 27.08
C GLY A 324 -4.64 13.52 27.92
N GLY A 325 -3.78 14.18 28.69
CA GLY A 325 -2.78 13.52 29.53
C GLY A 325 -1.68 12.84 28.73
N GLU A 326 -1.11 11.77 29.28
CA GLU A 326 -0.01 11.02 28.66
C GLU A 326 -0.47 10.09 27.52
N GLN A 327 -1.75 9.78 27.45
CA GLN A 327 -2.34 8.85 26.47
C GLN A 327 -3.10 9.58 25.33
N TRP A 328 -2.63 10.78 24.97
CA TRP A 328 -3.22 11.49 23.84
C TRP A 328 -2.90 10.79 22.50
N GLY A 329 -3.77 11.02 21.53
CA GLY A 329 -3.59 10.57 20.16
C GLY A 329 -3.87 11.69 19.17
N ARG A 330 -4.08 11.32 17.90
CA ARG A 330 -4.43 12.23 16.83
C ARG A 330 -5.64 11.68 16.08
N ASP A 331 -6.52 12.55 15.64
CA ASP A 331 -7.69 12.21 14.82
C ASP A 331 -7.30 11.98 13.35
N HIS A 332 -8.21 11.52 12.53
CA HIS A 332 -8.04 11.34 11.09
C HIS A 332 -7.82 12.67 10.39
N HIS A 333 -6.92 12.72 9.42
CA HIS A 333 -6.62 13.94 8.69
C HIS A 333 -6.37 13.72 7.20
N PRO A 334 -7.38 13.99 6.34
CA PRO A 334 -7.24 13.80 4.90
C PRO A 334 -6.67 15.01 4.15
N HIS A 335 -6.65 16.22 4.73
CA HIS A 335 -6.34 17.47 4.03
C HIS A 335 -4.84 17.71 3.77
N GLY A 336 -3.98 16.92 4.40
CA GLY A 336 -2.53 16.93 4.20
C GLY A 336 -1.91 15.68 4.81
N PHE A 337 -1.26 14.85 3.99
CA PHE A 337 -0.56 13.66 4.48
C PHE A 337 0.62 13.28 3.58
N THR A 338 1.46 12.38 4.04
CA THR A 338 2.69 12.01 3.36
C THR A 338 2.64 10.57 2.88
N MET A 339 3.02 10.38 1.63
CA MET A 339 3.41 9.09 1.06
C MET A 339 4.78 9.21 0.40
N TRP A 340 5.44 8.09 0.11
CA TRP A 340 6.63 8.12 -0.71
C TRP A 340 6.61 7.02 -1.78
N MET A 341 7.37 7.27 -2.84
CA MET A 341 7.61 6.35 -3.94
C MET A 341 9.11 6.15 -4.15
N ALA A 342 9.52 5.01 -4.72
CA ALA A 342 10.90 4.75 -5.12
C ALA A 342 10.97 3.83 -6.34
N GLY A 343 11.99 3.98 -7.16
CA GLY A 343 12.21 3.14 -8.35
C GLY A 343 11.17 3.33 -9.44
N GLY A 344 11.18 2.45 -10.44
CA GLY A 344 10.18 2.41 -11.52
C GLY A 344 9.97 3.74 -12.24
N GLY A 345 11.03 4.51 -12.54
CA GLY A 345 10.93 5.82 -13.20
C GLY A 345 10.67 7.01 -12.26
N ILE A 346 10.66 6.78 -10.94
CA ILE A 346 10.57 7.85 -9.93
C ILE A 346 11.98 8.41 -9.68
N ARG A 347 12.07 9.74 -9.61
CA ARG A 347 13.30 10.45 -9.25
C ARG A 347 13.54 10.37 -7.75
N GLY A 348 14.61 9.67 -7.34
CA GLY A 348 15.06 9.63 -5.95
C GLY A 348 15.54 10.96 -5.41
N GLY A 349 15.54 11.14 -4.09
CA GLY A 349 16.00 12.33 -3.40
C GLY A 349 15.08 13.57 -3.53
N VAL A 350 13.85 13.38 -3.97
CA VAL A 350 12.89 14.48 -4.15
C VAL A 350 11.96 14.59 -2.93
N VAL A 351 11.78 15.83 -2.45
CA VAL A 351 10.69 16.18 -1.54
C VAL A 351 9.71 17.06 -2.33
N HIS A 352 8.52 16.56 -2.59
CA HIS A 352 7.49 17.21 -3.40
C HIS A 352 6.37 17.77 -2.55
N GLY A 353 6.05 19.05 -2.82
CA GLY A 353 4.96 19.75 -2.15
C GLY A 353 5.21 19.98 -0.66
N ASN A 354 4.27 20.66 -0.03
CA ASN A 354 4.34 20.94 1.41
C ASN A 354 2.95 21.14 2.00
N THR A 355 2.82 20.84 3.28
CA THR A 355 1.68 21.31 4.08
C THR A 355 2.00 22.67 4.70
N ASP A 356 1.00 23.36 5.27
CA ASP A 356 1.20 24.61 6.00
C ASP A 356 2.12 24.43 7.21
N ASP A 357 2.43 25.54 7.93
CA ASP A 357 3.36 25.55 9.04
C ASP A 357 2.99 24.62 10.21
N PHE A 358 1.74 24.18 10.23
CA PHE A 358 1.21 23.29 11.27
C PHE A 358 0.95 21.86 10.77
N GLY A 359 0.94 21.63 9.45
CA GLY A 359 0.65 20.32 8.87
C GLY A 359 -0.84 20.05 8.65
N PHE A 360 -1.69 21.09 8.59
CA PHE A 360 -3.12 20.92 8.34
C PHE A 360 -3.46 20.78 6.85
N HIS A 361 -3.02 21.71 6.03
CA HIS A 361 -3.44 21.77 4.62
C HIS A 361 -2.26 21.59 3.68
N ALA A 362 -2.45 20.81 2.64
CA ALA A 362 -1.53 20.77 1.51
C ALA A 362 -1.61 22.12 0.76
N VAL A 363 -0.60 22.99 0.94
CA VAL A 363 -0.58 24.37 0.43
C VAL A 363 0.35 24.56 -0.76
N GLU A 364 1.36 23.71 -0.92
CA GLU A 364 2.29 23.75 -2.03
C GLU A 364 2.16 22.48 -2.86
N SER A 365 1.94 22.64 -4.17
CA SER A 365 1.83 21.52 -5.12
C SER A 365 0.98 20.36 -4.59
N PRO A 366 -0.31 20.58 -4.25
CA PRO A 366 -1.15 19.54 -3.69
C PRO A 366 -1.37 18.41 -4.68
N VAL A 367 -1.32 17.17 -4.20
CA VAL A 367 -1.48 15.93 -4.96
C VAL A 367 -2.73 15.20 -4.49
N SER A 368 -3.71 15.00 -5.36
CA SER A 368 -4.88 14.19 -5.07
C SER A 368 -4.55 12.68 -5.15
N VAL A 369 -5.40 11.83 -4.58
CA VAL A 369 -5.27 10.37 -4.75
C VAL A 369 -5.34 9.97 -6.23
N HIS A 370 -6.11 10.68 -7.06
CA HIS A 370 -6.18 10.39 -8.49
C HIS A 370 -4.91 10.80 -9.25
N ASP A 371 -4.25 11.92 -8.86
CA ASP A 371 -2.96 12.32 -9.43
C ASP A 371 -1.86 11.32 -9.06
N PHE A 372 -1.91 10.83 -7.82
CA PHE A 372 -1.04 9.76 -7.36
C PHE A 372 -1.23 8.47 -8.20
N HIS A 373 -2.48 8.05 -8.45
CA HIS A 373 -2.78 6.92 -9.32
C HIS A 373 -2.32 7.15 -10.77
N ALA A 374 -2.57 8.34 -11.33
CA ALA A 374 -2.14 8.69 -12.67
C ALA A 374 -0.62 8.60 -12.82
N THR A 375 0.12 9.08 -11.80
CA THR A 375 1.58 9.03 -11.75
C THR A 375 2.09 7.59 -11.64
N ALA A 376 1.51 6.78 -10.76
CA ALA A 376 1.86 5.37 -10.63
C ALA A 376 1.63 4.57 -11.92
N LEU A 377 0.49 4.78 -12.58
CA LEU A 377 0.20 4.15 -13.87
C LEU A 377 1.15 4.61 -14.97
N HIS A 378 1.51 5.91 -14.99
CA HIS A 378 2.49 6.45 -15.94
C HIS A 378 3.88 5.79 -15.77
N CYS A 379 4.36 5.64 -14.55
CA CYS A 379 5.62 4.92 -14.25
C CYS A 379 5.62 3.49 -14.79
N LEU A 380 4.46 2.84 -14.83
CA LEU A 380 4.27 1.49 -15.36
C LEU A 380 3.98 1.47 -16.89
N GLY A 381 4.18 2.58 -17.59
CA GLY A 381 3.97 2.69 -19.04
C GLY A 381 2.49 2.74 -19.45
N ILE A 382 1.57 2.95 -18.53
CA ILE A 382 0.14 2.98 -18.79
C ILE A 382 -0.36 4.42 -18.90
N ASN A 383 -1.04 4.72 -19.99
CA ASN A 383 -1.86 5.93 -20.06
C ASN A 383 -3.16 5.70 -19.28
N HIS A 384 -3.30 6.36 -18.14
CA HIS A 384 -4.42 6.18 -17.22
C HIS A 384 -5.79 6.59 -17.81
N GLU A 385 -5.81 7.43 -18.86
CA GLU A 385 -7.03 7.83 -19.54
C GLU A 385 -7.48 6.81 -20.58
N LYS A 386 -6.54 6.02 -21.14
CA LYS A 386 -6.82 5.04 -22.19
C LYS A 386 -7.08 3.64 -21.63
N LEU A 387 -6.57 3.32 -20.44
CA LEU A 387 -6.87 2.05 -19.79
C LEU A 387 -8.30 2.08 -19.22
N THR A 388 -9.26 1.66 -20.01
CA THR A 388 -10.68 1.66 -19.67
C THR A 388 -11.29 0.28 -19.76
N TYR A 389 -12.39 0.07 -19.04
CA TYR A 389 -13.25 -1.11 -19.14
C TYR A 389 -14.71 -0.69 -19.23
N ARG A 390 -15.42 -1.24 -20.24
CA ARG A 390 -16.84 -0.96 -20.47
C ARG A 390 -17.70 -1.76 -19.52
N HIS A 391 -18.40 -1.10 -18.61
CA HIS A 391 -19.33 -1.73 -17.68
C HIS A 391 -20.63 -0.93 -17.59
N GLN A 392 -21.78 -1.60 -17.71
CA GLN A 392 -23.11 -0.99 -17.64
C GLN A 392 -23.26 0.29 -18.49
N GLY A 393 -22.67 0.29 -19.71
CA GLY A 393 -22.81 1.41 -20.66
C GLY A 393 -21.83 2.57 -20.47
N ARG A 394 -20.98 2.55 -19.41
CA ARG A 394 -19.94 3.55 -19.16
C ARG A 394 -18.54 2.91 -19.29
N ASP A 395 -17.58 3.70 -19.80
CA ASP A 395 -16.16 3.35 -19.74
C ASP A 395 -15.57 3.85 -18.42
N PHE A 396 -15.12 2.90 -17.59
CA PHE A 396 -14.49 3.16 -16.29
C PHE A 396 -12.98 3.10 -16.42
N ARG A 397 -12.29 3.87 -15.59
CA ARG A 397 -10.84 3.84 -15.39
C ARG A 397 -10.51 4.05 -13.91
N LEU A 398 -9.29 3.69 -13.47
CA LEU A 398 -8.88 3.81 -12.06
C LEU A 398 -8.98 5.26 -11.56
N THR A 399 -8.61 6.24 -12.39
CA THR A 399 -8.61 7.67 -12.05
C THR A 399 -9.98 8.35 -12.24
N ASP A 400 -11.02 7.61 -12.54
CA ASP A 400 -12.37 8.08 -12.87
C ASP A 400 -12.32 9.21 -13.92
N VAL A 401 -12.74 10.43 -13.59
CA VAL A 401 -12.72 11.61 -14.49
C VAL A 401 -11.59 12.59 -14.18
N ALA A 402 -10.72 12.25 -13.20
CA ALA A 402 -9.66 13.10 -12.68
C ALA A 402 -8.27 12.49 -12.93
N GLY A 403 -7.25 13.03 -12.27
CA GLY A 403 -5.88 12.55 -12.26
C GLY A 403 -4.99 13.26 -13.28
N GLU A 404 -3.94 13.86 -12.78
CA GLU A 404 -2.85 14.45 -13.56
C GLU A 404 -1.53 13.79 -13.14
N VAL A 405 -0.66 13.54 -14.12
CA VAL A 405 0.67 12.97 -13.82
C VAL A 405 1.54 14.03 -13.16
N VAL A 406 2.06 13.75 -11.98
CA VAL A 406 2.92 14.65 -11.21
C VAL A 406 4.34 14.56 -11.76
N THR A 407 4.59 15.26 -12.87
CA THR A 407 5.86 15.20 -13.63
C THR A 407 7.11 15.55 -12.81
N PRO A 408 7.11 16.43 -11.77
CA PRO A 408 8.28 16.67 -10.95
C PRO A 408 8.81 15.46 -10.19
N LEU A 409 8.00 14.40 -10.04
CA LEU A 409 8.39 13.14 -9.41
C LEU A 409 9.13 12.19 -10.36
N LEU A 410 9.15 12.46 -11.66
CA LEU A 410 9.66 11.55 -12.67
C LEU A 410 11.14 11.85 -13.02
N VAL A 411 11.84 10.80 -13.50
CA VAL A 411 13.23 10.90 -13.99
C VAL A 411 13.30 11.70 -15.29
#